data_e9e2e0c6e7835fe6dd5190c4f39b20b0
#
_entry.id   e9e2e0c6e7835fe6dd5190c4f39b20b0
#
_cell.length_a   1.000
_cell.length_b   1.000
_cell.length_c   1.000
_cell.angle_alpha   90.00
_cell.angle_beta   90.00
_cell.angle_gamma   90.00
#
_symmetry.space_group_name_H-M   'P 1'
#
loop_
_entity.id
_entity.type
_entity.pdbx_description
1 polymer ?
#
loop_
_entity_poly.entity_id
_entity_poly.type
_entity_poly.pdbx_seq_one_letter_code
_entity_poly.pdbx_strand_id
1 'polypeptide(L)'
;DQLPPVLMREYRDPSDLMAVFTRPASRSELTVDDFQFVAAEVQVLGVLLKNAVARKAAGVNVLLYGPPGTGKTELAKVCAESAGLELYEVEYADRDGNSLTGRDRYRSLQISQVFLKGSAHVGLLFDEVEDVFPPIPSDTAQLMARLDAGDPGGSSSVSGKAWVNQILETNPVPVIWITNRIEQIDPAFRRRFQYHLELKSPPPGAREALVARALAGSAVSEGFTAKLASRRGLTPAQIRTAVRFAQLAGEPGELEGLIERQLANADHALGGSAGRERGARPAVTTYDPALLNVECRFGVPQIVQALQRRSHGALCFFGPPGTGKTALAEHIASSLGRPLLVRQASDIMSKFVGETEQNMARMFEE
;
A
#
# COMPACT_ATOMS: atom_id res chain seq x y z
N ASP A 1 -13.64 -28.37 4.03
CA ASP A 1 -12.86 -29.59 3.74
C ASP A 1 -12.89 -29.92 2.25
N GLN A 2 -11.97 -29.31 1.49
CA GLN A 2 -11.85 -29.53 0.03
C GLN A 2 -11.01 -30.77 -0.32
N LEU A 3 -10.21 -31.31 0.60
CA LEU A 3 -9.34 -32.45 0.37
C LEU A 3 -10.09 -33.76 -0.04
N PRO A 4 -11.19 -34.15 0.60
CA PRO A 4 -11.89 -35.38 0.21
C PRO A 4 -12.44 -35.35 -1.23
N PRO A 5 -13.13 -34.27 -1.70
CA PRO A 5 -13.58 -34.18 -3.08
C PRO A 5 -12.44 -34.15 -4.10
N VAL A 6 -11.31 -33.54 -3.74
CA VAL A 6 -10.13 -33.47 -4.59
C VAL A 6 -9.47 -34.84 -4.75
N LEU A 7 -9.33 -35.59 -3.65
CA LEU A 7 -8.69 -36.93 -3.69
C LEU A 7 -9.57 -38.01 -4.35
N MET A 8 -10.87 -37.74 -4.48
CA MET A 8 -11.82 -38.72 -5.09
C MET A 8 -11.98 -38.52 -6.61
N ARG A 9 -11.27 -37.56 -7.23
CA ARG A 9 -11.31 -37.31 -8.68
C ARG A 9 -10.14 -37.97 -9.38
N GLU A 10 -10.38 -38.46 -10.58
CA GLU A 10 -9.32 -38.88 -11.50
C GLU A 10 -8.66 -37.63 -12.10
N TYR A 11 -7.38 -37.48 -11.90
CA TYR A 11 -6.55 -36.45 -12.51
C TYR A 11 -5.73 -37.09 -13.62
N ARG A 12 -5.73 -36.45 -14.79
CA ARG A 12 -4.95 -36.93 -15.95
C ARG A 12 -3.46 -36.64 -15.78
N ASP A 13 -3.14 -35.55 -15.07
CA ASP A 13 -1.78 -35.04 -14.88
C ASP A 13 -1.67 -34.42 -13.47
N PRO A 14 -0.50 -34.47 -12.82
CA PRO A 14 -0.24 -33.74 -11.58
C PRO A 14 -0.51 -32.23 -11.67
N SER A 15 -0.38 -31.63 -12.85
CA SER A 15 -0.73 -30.21 -13.10
C SER A 15 -2.22 -29.92 -12.91
N ASP A 16 -3.10 -30.86 -13.25
CA ASP A 16 -4.55 -30.72 -13.04
C ASP A 16 -4.90 -30.68 -11.55
N LEU A 17 -4.14 -31.41 -10.73
CA LEU A 17 -4.28 -31.39 -9.27
C LEU A 17 -3.74 -30.07 -8.70
N MET A 18 -2.60 -29.60 -9.20
CA MET A 18 -2.04 -28.31 -8.79
C MET A 18 -2.98 -27.13 -9.08
N ALA A 19 -3.69 -27.17 -10.20
CA ALA A 19 -4.65 -26.13 -10.61
C ALA A 19 -5.86 -25.98 -9.64
N VAL A 20 -5.98 -26.84 -8.63
CA VAL A 20 -6.96 -26.67 -7.54
C VAL A 20 -6.48 -25.67 -6.50
N PHE A 21 -5.18 -25.56 -6.30
CA PHE A 21 -4.55 -24.83 -5.21
C PHE A 21 -3.79 -23.59 -5.67
N THR A 22 -3.30 -23.62 -6.92
CA THR A 22 -2.54 -22.52 -7.53
C THR A 22 -2.90 -22.37 -8.99
N ARG A 23 -2.69 -21.18 -9.50
CA ARG A 23 -2.71 -20.87 -10.93
C ARG A 23 -1.41 -20.20 -11.35
N PRO A 24 -0.94 -20.40 -12.59
CA PRO A 24 0.15 -19.61 -13.12
C PRO A 24 -0.19 -18.12 -13.05
N ALA A 25 0.70 -17.30 -12.51
CA ALA A 25 0.50 -15.86 -12.53
C ALA A 25 0.49 -15.35 -13.99
N SER A 26 -0.44 -14.46 -14.29
CA SER A 26 -0.43 -13.78 -15.59
C SER A 26 0.87 -12.97 -15.72
N ARG A 27 1.42 -12.93 -16.94
CA ARG A 27 2.58 -12.07 -17.21
C ARG A 27 2.23 -10.62 -16.91
N SER A 28 3.21 -9.88 -16.39
CA SER A 28 3.06 -8.44 -16.21
C SER A 28 3.10 -7.74 -17.57
N GLU A 29 2.23 -6.74 -17.73
CA GLU A 29 2.34 -5.79 -18.84
C GLU A 29 3.40 -4.72 -18.58
N LEU A 30 3.89 -4.65 -17.32
CA LEU A 30 4.91 -3.72 -16.88
C LEU A 30 6.29 -4.39 -16.94
N THR A 31 7.31 -3.57 -17.04
CA THR A 31 8.71 -3.96 -17.09
C THR A 31 9.50 -3.37 -15.92
N VAL A 32 10.75 -3.76 -15.75
CA VAL A 32 11.66 -3.18 -14.73
C VAL A 32 11.74 -1.65 -14.87
N ASP A 33 11.64 -1.13 -16.11
CA ASP A 33 11.71 0.31 -16.38
C ASP A 33 10.52 1.10 -15.79
N ASP A 34 9.38 0.46 -15.56
CA ASP A 34 8.22 1.08 -14.94
C ASP A 34 8.41 1.26 -13.41
N PHE A 35 9.39 0.58 -12.83
CA PHE A 35 9.71 0.60 -11.41
C PHE A 35 11.07 1.27 -11.11
N GLN A 36 11.52 2.19 -11.98
CA GLN A 36 12.81 2.89 -11.82
C GLN A 36 12.93 3.62 -10.47
N PHE A 37 11.84 4.06 -9.89
CA PHE A 37 11.82 4.73 -8.59
C PHE A 37 12.12 3.79 -7.41
N VAL A 38 12.14 2.47 -7.64
CA VAL A 38 12.54 1.41 -6.71
C VAL A 38 13.52 0.43 -7.38
N ALA A 39 14.32 0.91 -8.35
CA ALA A 39 15.20 0.07 -9.16
C ALA A 39 16.24 -0.71 -8.34
N ALA A 40 16.78 -0.09 -7.29
CA ALA A 40 17.73 -0.75 -6.39
C ALA A 40 17.10 -1.95 -5.68
N GLU A 41 15.87 -1.78 -5.20
CA GLU A 41 15.09 -2.83 -4.53
C GLU A 41 14.70 -3.95 -5.50
N VAL A 42 14.29 -3.60 -6.72
CA VAL A 42 14.00 -4.59 -7.78
C VAL A 42 15.22 -5.44 -8.10
N GLN A 43 16.40 -4.82 -8.20
CA GLN A 43 17.65 -5.53 -8.43
C GLN A 43 17.98 -6.48 -7.27
N VAL A 44 17.86 -6.01 -6.02
CA VAL A 44 18.13 -6.82 -4.83
C VAL A 44 17.17 -8.01 -4.76
N LEU A 45 15.87 -7.78 -5.01
CA LEU A 45 14.85 -8.83 -5.02
C LEU A 45 15.10 -9.86 -6.14
N GLY A 46 15.41 -9.42 -7.34
CA GLY A 46 15.75 -10.30 -8.45
C GLY A 46 16.93 -11.21 -8.13
N VAL A 47 18.00 -10.66 -7.53
CA VAL A 47 19.17 -11.43 -7.10
C VAL A 47 18.83 -12.40 -5.97
N LEU A 48 18.05 -11.95 -4.97
CA LEU A 48 17.59 -12.78 -3.86
C LEU A 48 16.80 -14.00 -4.36
N LEU A 49 15.78 -13.77 -5.20
CA LEU A 49 14.94 -14.82 -5.75
C LEU A 49 15.73 -15.82 -6.62
N LYS A 50 16.56 -15.29 -7.51
CA LYS A 50 17.44 -16.13 -8.36
C LYS A 50 18.38 -17.02 -7.52
N ASN A 51 19.02 -16.45 -6.50
CA ASN A 51 19.93 -17.19 -5.63
C ASN A 51 19.18 -18.18 -4.73
N ALA A 52 17.99 -17.84 -4.27
CA ALA A 52 17.14 -18.73 -3.46
C ALA A 52 16.85 -20.04 -4.20
N VAL A 53 16.48 -19.95 -5.46
CA VAL A 53 16.18 -21.12 -6.29
C VAL A 53 17.47 -21.87 -6.66
N ALA A 54 18.52 -21.17 -7.10
CA ALA A 54 19.79 -21.80 -7.47
C ALA A 54 20.41 -22.58 -6.32
N ARG A 55 20.27 -22.09 -5.08
CA ARG A 55 20.82 -22.75 -3.87
C ARG A 55 19.82 -23.68 -3.19
N LYS A 56 18.59 -23.79 -3.70
CA LYS A 56 17.47 -24.53 -3.06
C LYS A 56 17.30 -24.09 -1.61
N ALA A 57 17.39 -22.78 -1.36
CA ALA A 57 17.30 -22.22 -0.02
C ALA A 57 15.86 -22.33 0.50
N ALA A 58 15.69 -22.96 1.65
CA ALA A 58 14.40 -23.01 2.33
C ALA A 58 14.14 -21.73 3.14
N GLY A 59 12.87 -21.44 3.41
CA GLY A 59 12.45 -20.35 4.27
C GLY A 59 12.59 -18.96 3.63
N VAL A 60 12.67 -18.84 2.31
CA VAL A 60 12.80 -17.54 1.65
C VAL A 60 11.44 -16.91 1.44
N ASN A 61 11.20 -15.80 2.14
CA ASN A 61 9.95 -15.04 2.10
C ASN A 61 10.23 -13.56 1.91
N VAL A 62 9.53 -12.94 0.98
CA VAL A 62 9.59 -11.51 0.68
C VAL A 62 8.23 -10.89 1.00
N LEU A 63 8.18 -9.78 1.70
CA LEU A 63 6.96 -9.05 2.01
C LEU A 63 6.93 -7.73 1.24
N LEU A 64 5.95 -7.59 0.32
CA LEU A 64 5.62 -6.33 -0.35
C LEU A 64 4.41 -5.72 0.34
N TYR A 65 4.52 -4.49 0.79
CA TYR A 65 3.42 -3.82 1.50
C TYR A 65 3.26 -2.37 1.08
N GLY A 66 2.15 -1.76 1.42
CA GLY A 66 1.85 -0.35 1.13
C GLY A 66 0.42 -0.15 0.64
N PRO A 67 0.02 1.08 0.29
CA PRO A 67 -1.35 1.40 -0.09
C PRO A 67 -1.86 0.57 -1.27
N PRO A 68 -3.19 0.31 -1.36
CA PRO A 68 -3.76 -0.41 -2.49
C PRO A 68 -3.54 0.36 -3.80
N GLY A 69 -3.41 -0.39 -4.91
CA GLY A 69 -3.28 0.18 -6.25
C GLY A 69 -1.89 0.74 -6.60
N THR A 70 -0.87 0.58 -5.75
CA THR A 70 0.51 1.03 -6.01
C THR A 70 1.30 0.14 -6.97
N GLY A 71 0.77 -1.04 -7.31
CA GLY A 71 1.41 -1.97 -8.27
C GLY A 71 2.23 -3.08 -7.61
N LYS A 72 1.98 -3.43 -6.34
CA LYS A 72 2.71 -4.50 -5.62
C LYS A 72 2.68 -5.84 -6.34
N THR A 73 1.51 -6.26 -6.82
CA THR A 73 1.33 -7.52 -7.55
C THR A 73 2.10 -7.52 -8.87
N GLU A 74 2.06 -6.41 -9.61
CA GLU A 74 2.83 -6.27 -10.84
C GLU A 74 4.34 -6.25 -10.57
N LEU A 75 4.78 -5.56 -9.51
CA LEU A 75 6.17 -5.58 -9.07
C LEU A 75 6.65 -7.00 -8.74
N ALA A 76 5.84 -7.78 -8.02
CA ALA A 76 6.17 -9.18 -7.71
C ALA A 76 6.39 -10.00 -8.99
N LYS A 77 5.52 -9.85 -9.98
CA LYS A 77 5.63 -10.52 -11.28
C LYS A 77 6.89 -10.09 -12.03
N VAL A 78 7.15 -8.79 -12.12
CA VAL A 78 8.36 -8.25 -12.77
C VAL A 78 9.63 -8.75 -12.10
N CYS A 79 9.69 -8.77 -10.76
CA CYS A 79 10.83 -9.30 -10.03
C CYS A 79 11.04 -10.80 -10.27
N ALA A 80 9.96 -11.59 -10.30
CA ALA A 80 10.03 -13.01 -10.60
C ALA A 80 10.49 -13.28 -12.03
N GLU A 81 9.93 -12.58 -13.01
CA GLU A 81 10.34 -12.67 -14.42
C GLU A 81 11.83 -12.28 -14.60
N SER A 82 12.27 -11.20 -13.97
CA SER A 82 13.68 -10.77 -14.03
C SER A 82 14.65 -11.77 -13.40
N ALA A 83 14.17 -12.54 -12.41
CA ALA A 83 14.91 -13.64 -11.80
C ALA A 83 14.85 -14.95 -12.61
N GLY A 84 14.08 -15.01 -13.69
CA GLY A 84 13.83 -16.21 -14.48
C GLY A 84 12.96 -17.23 -13.76
N LEU A 85 12.02 -16.77 -12.92
CA LEU A 85 11.10 -17.62 -12.17
C LEU A 85 9.71 -17.62 -12.80
N GLU A 86 9.12 -18.79 -12.88
CA GLU A 86 7.68 -18.98 -13.11
C GLU A 86 6.94 -18.78 -11.79
N LEU A 87 6.05 -17.80 -11.74
CA LEU A 87 5.31 -17.45 -10.55
C LEU A 87 3.92 -18.09 -10.55
N TYR A 88 3.56 -18.74 -9.44
CA TYR A 88 2.24 -19.32 -9.23
C TYR A 88 1.51 -18.56 -8.12
N GLU A 89 0.29 -18.12 -8.39
CA GLU A 89 -0.58 -17.49 -7.40
C GLU A 89 -1.33 -18.54 -6.59
N VAL A 90 -1.36 -18.39 -5.28
CA VAL A 90 -2.20 -19.21 -4.41
C VAL A 90 -3.66 -18.79 -4.58
N GLU A 91 -4.54 -19.77 -4.84
CA GLU A 91 -5.97 -19.51 -5.08
C GLU A 91 -6.66 -18.86 -3.87
N TYR A 92 -7.55 -17.93 -4.17
CA TYR A 92 -8.41 -17.25 -3.20
C TYR A 92 -9.87 -17.66 -3.25
N ALA A 93 -10.26 -18.42 -4.29
CA ALA A 93 -11.60 -18.96 -4.47
C ALA A 93 -11.54 -20.45 -4.77
N ASP A 94 -12.61 -21.16 -4.44
CA ASP A 94 -12.79 -22.54 -4.88
C ASP A 94 -13.27 -22.60 -6.35
N ARG A 95 -13.43 -23.83 -6.88
CA ARG A 95 -13.87 -24.04 -8.26
C ARG A 95 -15.30 -23.56 -8.54
N ASP A 96 -16.10 -23.44 -7.50
CA ASP A 96 -17.48 -22.96 -7.58
C ASP A 96 -17.56 -21.42 -7.45
N GLY A 97 -16.39 -20.76 -7.29
CA GLY A 97 -16.27 -19.33 -7.17
C GLY A 97 -16.50 -18.79 -5.75
N ASN A 98 -16.62 -19.66 -4.73
CA ASN A 98 -16.76 -19.21 -3.36
C ASN A 98 -15.39 -18.81 -2.79
N SER A 99 -15.36 -17.73 -2.02
CA SER A 99 -14.14 -17.29 -1.34
C SER A 99 -13.60 -18.34 -0.36
N LEU A 100 -12.32 -18.62 -0.45
CA LEU A 100 -11.63 -19.49 0.50
C LEU A 100 -11.39 -18.74 1.83
N THR A 101 -11.56 -19.47 2.94
CA THR A 101 -11.17 -18.92 4.24
C THR A 101 -9.65 -18.76 4.34
N GLY A 102 -9.16 -17.87 5.21
CA GLY A 102 -7.73 -17.71 5.42
C GLY A 102 -7.02 -19.01 5.78
N ARG A 103 -7.68 -19.91 6.53
CA ARG A 103 -7.14 -21.25 6.85
C ARG A 103 -7.03 -22.13 5.61
N ASP A 104 -8.01 -22.10 4.72
CA ASP A 104 -7.99 -22.90 3.50
C ASP A 104 -6.97 -22.37 2.49
N ARG A 105 -6.83 -21.06 2.37
CA ARG A 105 -5.76 -20.44 1.59
C ARG A 105 -4.37 -20.84 2.10
N TYR A 106 -4.20 -20.91 3.41
CA TYR A 106 -2.96 -21.39 4.02
C TYR A 106 -2.67 -22.85 3.71
N ARG A 107 -3.70 -23.70 3.74
CA ARG A 107 -3.60 -25.11 3.34
C ARG A 107 -3.24 -25.24 1.86
N SER A 108 -3.86 -24.43 1.00
CA SER A 108 -3.52 -24.35 -0.43
C SER A 108 -2.06 -24.00 -0.63
N LEU A 109 -1.52 -23.02 0.10
CA LEU A 109 -0.10 -22.68 0.09
C LEU A 109 0.79 -23.88 0.47
N GLN A 110 0.46 -24.60 1.57
CA GLN A 110 1.25 -25.75 2.01
C GLN A 110 1.25 -26.87 0.95
N ILE A 111 0.09 -27.18 0.41
CA ILE A 111 -0.04 -28.22 -0.62
C ILE A 111 0.76 -27.79 -1.86
N SER A 112 0.66 -26.56 -2.29
CA SER A 112 1.41 -26.01 -3.41
C SER A 112 2.93 -26.11 -3.21
N GLN A 113 3.40 -25.82 -1.99
CA GLN A 113 4.81 -25.97 -1.65
C GLN A 113 5.30 -27.43 -1.74
N VAL A 114 4.45 -28.39 -1.38
CA VAL A 114 4.77 -29.83 -1.51
C VAL A 114 4.89 -30.24 -2.96
N PHE A 115 3.95 -29.81 -3.81
CA PHE A 115 3.97 -30.13 -5.24
C PHE A 115 5.13 -29.45 -5.98
N LEU A 116 5.43 -28.22 -5.62
CA LEU A 116 6.50 -27.45 -6.24
C LEU A 116 7.88 -27.74 -5.66
N LYS A 117 7.95 -28.56 -4.63
CA LYS A 117 9.21 -28.97 -4.01
C LYS A 117 10.07 -29.74 -5.02
N GLY A 118 11.21 -29.19 -5.37
CA GLY A 118 12.11 -29.78 -6.35
C GLY A 118 11.92 -29.27 -7.78
N SER A 119 10.87 -28.49 -8.06
CA SER A 119 10.73 -27.78 -9.31
C SER A 119 11.82 -26.71 -9.44
N ALA A 120 12.42 -26.61 -10.61
CA ALA A 120 13.39 -25.57 -10.89
C ALA A 120 12.69 -24.28 -11.33
N HIS A 121 13.21 -23.13 -10.93
CA HIS A 121 12.76 -21.82 -11.41
C HIS A 121 11.30 -21.46 -11.12
N VAL A 122 10.80 -21.87 -9.94
CA VAL A 122 9.42 -21.61 -9.51
C VAL A 122 9.40 -20.78 -8.24
N GLY A 123 8.43 -19.87 -8.14
CA GLY A 123 8.10 -19.10 -6.95
C GLY A 123 6.60 -19.07 -6.71
N LEU A 124 6.18 -18.74 -5.50
CA LEU A 124 4.78 -18.56 -5.11
C LEU A 124 4.47 -17.11 -4.82
N LEU A 125 3.28 -16.67 -5.24
CA LEU A 125 2.70 -15.39 -4.91
C LEU A 125 1.50 -15.59 -3.99
N PHE A 126 1.53 -14.93 -2.84
CA PHE A 126 0.43 -14.93 -1.90
C PHE A 126 -0.06 -13.50 -1.72
N ASP A 127 -1.11 -13.14 -2.43
CA ASP A 127 -1.70 -11.79 -2.39
C ASP A 127 -2.80 -11.70 -1.34
N GLU A 128 -3.06 -10.48 -0.85
CA GLU A 128 -4.10 -10.19 0.15
C GLU A 128 -3.96 -11.05 1.41
N VAL A 129 -2.78 -11.00 2.01
CA VAL A 129 -2.47 -11.84 3.20
C VAL A 129 -3.22 -11.41 4.47
N GLU A 130 -3.95 -10.30 4.42
CA GLU A 130 -4.78 -9.79 5.50
C GLU A 130 -5.78 -10.83 6.00
N ASP A 131 -6.32 -11.65 5.09
CA ASP A 131 -7.30 -12.69 5.41
C ASP A 131 -6.69 -13.89 6.13
N VAL A 132 -5.38 -14.04 6.06
CA VAL A 132 -4.65 -15.22 6.54
C VAL A 132 -4.03 -14.98 7.90
N PHE A 133 -3.51 -13.79 8.14
CA PHE A 133 -2.98 -13.44 9.45
C PHE A 133 -4.15 -12.99 10.33
N PRO A 134 -4.40 -13.70 11.45
CA PRO A 134 -5.46 -13.27 12.36
C PRO A 134 -5.18 -11.82 12.80
N PRO A 135 -6.21 -10.97 12.85
CA PRO A 135 -6.04 -9.61 13.33
C PRO A 135 -5.41 -9.65 14.72
N ILE A 136 -4.48 -8.74 14.97
CA ILE A 136 -3.88 -8.58 16.30
C ILE A 136 -5.03 -8.15 17.21
N PRO A 137 -5.45 -8.95 18.22
CA PRO A 137 -6.49 -8.52 19.10
C PRO A 137 -6.00 -7.26 19.83
N SER A 138 -6.75 -6.18 19.77
CA SER A 138 -6.50 -5.03 20.65
C SER A 138 -6.51 -5.50 22.10
N ASP A 139 -5.69 -4.90 22.97
CA ASP A 139 -5.62 -5.28 24.39
C ASP A 139 -7.00 -5.31 25.05
N THR A 140 -7.90 -4.43 24.63
CA THR A 140 -9.31 -4.42 25.04
C THR A 140 -10.10 -5.63 24.55
N ALA A 141 -9.89 -6.09 23.32
CA ALA A 141 -10.56 -7.28 22.79
C ALA A 141 -10.03 -8.55 23.47
N GLN A 142 -8.74 -8.61 23.82
CA GLN A 142 -8.16 -9.69 24.62
C GLN A 142 -8.72 -9.70 26.05
N LEU A 143 -8.89 -8.51 26.65
CA LEU A 143 -9.46 -8.38 27.98
C LEU A 143 -10.94 -8.80 28.01
N MET A 144 -11.73 -8.36 27.00
CA MET A 144 -13.14 -8.73 26.86
C MET A 144 -13.29 -10.25 26.60
N ALA A 145 -12.50 -10.82 25.72
CA ALA A 145 -12.49 -12.26 25.45
C ALA A 145 -12.09 -13.08 26.69
N ARG A 146 -11.23 -12.57 27.55
CA ARG A 146 -10.88 -13.20 28.85
C ARG A 146 -12.00 -13.11 29.87
N LEU A 147 -12.77 -12.01 29.85
CA LEU A 147 -13.91 -11.80 30.74
C LEU A 147 -15.12 -12.64 30.35
N ASP A 148 -15.37 -12.80 29.03
CA ASP A 148 -16.49 -13.60 28.51
C ASP A 148 -16.25 -15.11 28.57
N ALA A 149 -15.00 -15.56 28.44
CA ALA A 149 -14.70 -16.99 28.31
C ALA A 149 -14.73 -17.77 29.63
N GLY A 150 -14.68 -17.14 30.77
CA GLY A 150 -14.69 -17.83 32.07
C GLY A 150 -13.67 -18.98 32.22
N ASP A 151 -12.72 -19.09 31.26
CA ASP A 151 -11.81 -20.23 31.12
C ASP A 151 -10.35 -19.78 31.28
N PRO A 152 -9.63 -20.28 32.27
CA PRO A 152 -8.23 -19.93 32.51
C PRO A 152 -7.23 -20.61 31.57
N GLY A 153 -7.69 -21.33 30.51
CA GLY A 153 -6.84 -22.21 29.68
C GLY A 153 -6.88 -21.87 28.18
N GLY A 154 -6.58 -20.63 27.76
CA GLY A 154 -6.50 -20.28 26.33
C GLY A 154 -5.38 -20.95 25.54
N SER A 155 -5.55 -22.23 25.16
CA SER A 155 -4.55 -23.01 24.39
C SER A 155 -4.65 -22.86 22.86
N SER A 156 -5.66 -22.18 22.30
CA SER A 156 -5.91 -22.16 20.85
C SER A 156 -5.10 -21.13 20.05
N SER A 157 -4.65 -20.04 20.66
CA SER A 157 -3.92 -18.99 19.96
C SER A 157 -2.41 -19.28 19.78
N VAL A 158 -1.83 -20.05 20.70
CA VAL A 158 -0.40 -20.41 20.67
C VAL A 158 -0.10 -21.42 19.57
N SER A 159 -1.00 -22.39 19.36
CA SER A 159 -0.83 -23.45 18.33
C SER A 159 -0.83 -22.88 16.90
N GLY A 160 -1.67 -21.87 16.60
CA GLY A 160 -1.71 -21.26 15.28
C GLY A 160 -0.44 -20.45 14.94
N LYS A 161 0.11 -19.73 15.91
CA LYS A 161 1.33 -18.93 15.71
C LYS A 161 2.57 -19.80 15.45
N ALA A 162 2.75 -20.89 16.19
CA ALA A 162 3.88 -21.79 16.01
C ALA A 162 3.86 -22.44 14.62
N TRP A 163 2.69 -22.81 14.16
CA TRP A 163 2.49 -23.44 12.85
C TRP A 163 2.80 -22.48 11.68
N VAL A 164 2.32 -21.21 11.73
CA VAL A 164 2.66 -20.19 10.75
C VAL A 164 4.17 -19.92 10.70
N ASN A 165 4.79 -19.83 11.86
CA ASN A 165 6.24 -19.64 11.97
C ASN A 165 7.01 -20.79 11.28
N GLN A 166 6.58 -22.03 11.51
CA GLN A 166 7.22 -23.17 10.88
C GLN A 166 7.15 -23.11 9.35
N ILE A 167 5.99 -22.71 8.79
CA ILE A 167 5.85 -22.56 7.33
C ILE A 167 6.79 -21.50 6.79
N LEU A 168 6.85 -20.33 7.42
CA LEU A 168 7.75 -19.25 6.99
C LEU A 168 9.23 -19.62 7.08
N GLU A 169 9.60 -20.50 8.00
CA GLU A 169 10.99 -20.94 8.19
C GLU A 169 11.41 -22.10 7.29
N THR A 170 10.45 -22.92 6.81
CA THR A 170 10.76 -24.18 6.13
C THR A 170 10.23 -24.29 4.70
N ASN A 171 9.57 -23.25 4.18
CA ASN A 171 9.05 -23.29 2.81
C ASN A 171 10.16 -23.64 1.79
N PRO A 172 9.95 -24.67 0.95
CA PRO A 172 10.96 -25.13 0.02
C PRO A 172 11.07 -24.30 -1.26
N VAL A 173 10.13 -23.42 -1.50
CA VAL A 173 10.03 -22.54 -2.66
C VAL A 173 9.95 -21.09 -2.18
N PRO A 174 10.62 -20.13 -2.82
CA PRO A 174 10.49 -18.73 -2.45
C PRO A 174 9.03 -18.25 -2.57
N VAL A 175 8.59 -17.47 -1.57
CA VAL A 175 7.23 -16.91 -1.54
C VAL A 175 7.29 -15.40 -1.46
N ILE A 176 6.53 -14.74 -2.35
CA ILE A 176 6.29 -13.29 -2.31
C ILE A 176 4.92 -13.08 -1.69
N TRP A 177 4.88 -12.38 -0.57
CA TRP A 177 3.68 -12.05 0.18
C TRP A 177 3.30 -10.60 -0.06
N ILE A 178 2.02 -10.33 -0.26
CA ILE A 178 1.52 -8.96 -0.51
C ILE A 178 0.45 -8.61 0.51
N THR A 179 0.60 -7.42 1.11
CA THR A 179 -0.41 -6.85 2.00
C THR A 179 -0.63 -5.37 1.74
N ASN A 180 -1.85 -4.91 1.98
CA ASN A 180 -2.18 -3.49 2.00
C ASN A 180 -2.02 -2.90 3.42
N ARG A 181 -1.95 -3.76 4.45
CA ARG A 181 -1.97 -3.39 5.87
C ARG A 181 -0.94 -4.16 6.67
N ILE A 182 0.30 -3.69 6.65
CA ILE A 182 1.39 -4.34 7.39
C ILE A 182 1.12 -4.39 8.91
N GLU A 183 0.33 -3.45 9.42
CA GLU A 183 0.00 -3.34 10.84
C GLU A 183 -0.79 -4.57 11.34
N GLN A 184 -1.53 -5.25 10.47
CA GLN A 184 -2.29 -6.45 10.81
C GLN A 184 -1.41 -7.70 10.96
N ILE A 185 -0.19 -7.67 10.42
CA ILE A 185 0.74 -8.78 10.56
C ILE A 185 1.48 -8.64 11.90
N ASP A 186 1.36 -9.66 12.77
CA ASP A 186 2.07 -9.69 14.06
C ASP A 186 3.58 -9.49 13.87
N PRO A 187 4.23 -8.61 14.64
CA PRO A 187 5.68 -8.39 14.58
C PRO A 187 6.51 -9.68 14.66
N ALA A 188 6.01 -10.71 15.34
CA ALA A 188 6.66 -12.02 15.41
C ALA A 188 6.75 -12.71 14.03
N PHE A 189 5.74 -12.54 13.17
CA PHE A 189 5.76 -13.03 11.80
C PHE A 189 6.61 -12.15 10.90
N ARG A 190 6.52 -10.82 11.03
CA ARG A 190 7.30 -9.88 10.22
C ARG A 190 8.80 -10.18 10.26
N ARG A 191 9.35 -10.56 11.43
CA ARG A 191 10.77 -10.88 11.60
C ARG A 191 11.25 -12.11 10.80
N ARG A 192 10.35 -12.90 10.22
CA ARG A 192 10.66 -14.09 9.45
C ARG A 192 10.71 -13.87 7.95
N PHE A 193 10.33 -12.69 7.52
CA PHE A 193 10.53 -12.28 6.13
C PHE A 193 11.99 -11.85 5.95
N GLN A 194 12.67 -12.36 4.94
CA GLN A 194 14.06 -12.00 4.63
C GLN A 194 14.17 -10.61 4.04
N TYR A 195 13.11 -10.14 3.40
CA TYR A 195 13.07 -8.80 2.83
C TYR A 195 11.69 -8.18 2.95
N HIS A 196 11.68 -6.88 3.27
CA HIS A 196 10.46 -6.08 3.37
C HIS A 196 10.60 -4.91 2.44
N LEU A 197 9.63 -4.70 1.56
CA LEU A 197 9.61 -3.57 0.66
C LEU A 197 8.27 -2.83 0.76
N GLU A 198 8.34 -1.56 1.17
CA GLU A 198 7.21 -0.66 1.12
C GLU A 198 7.10 -0.04 -0.27
N LEU A 199 5.99 -0.31 -0.96
CA LEU A 199 5.70 0.32 -2.24
C LEU A 199 4.74 1.49 -2.04
N LYS A 200 5.30 2.69 -2.01
CA LYS A 200 4.55 3.97 -1.93
C LYS A 200 4.03 4.39 -3.29
N SER A 201 3.15 5.39 -3.30
CA SER A 201 2.76 6.02 -4.56
C SER A 201 3.98 6.56 -5.29
N PRO A 202 4.07 6.40 -6.61
CA PRO A 202 5.23 6.85 -7.38
C PRO A 202 5.54 8.34 -7.16
N PRO A 203 6.82 8.73 -7.10
CA PRO A 203 7.22 10.13 -7.03
C PRO A 203 6.82 10.89 -8.32
N PRO A 204 6.77 12.23 -8.30
CA PRO A 204 6.23 13.02 -9.42
C PRO A 204 6.79 12.65 -10.79
N GLY A 205 8.11 12.51 -10.95
CA GLY A 205 8.74 12.15 -12.22
C GLY A 205 8.36 10.75 -12.74
N ALA A 206 8.32 9.75 -11.87
CA ALA A 206 7.87 8.41 -12.24
C ALA A 206 6.36 8.39 -12.57
N ARG A 207 5.56 9.21 -11.87
CA ARG A 207 4.13 9.35 -12.11
C ARG A 207 3.85 9.97 -13.48
N GLU A 208 4.66 10.94 -13.90
CA GLU A 208 4.55 11.55 -15.23
C GLU A 208 4.71 10.51 -16.35
N ALA A 209 5.71 9.65 -16.26
CA ALA A 209 5.91 8.55 -17.19
C ALA A 209 4.76 7.55 -17.19
N LEU A 210 4.23 7.19 -16.01
CA LEU A 210 3.08 6.30 -15.86
C LEU A 210 1.80 6.89 -16.46
N VAL A 211 1.54 8.18 -16.22
CA VAL A 211 0.39 8.89 -16.79
C VAL A 211 0.51 8.97 -18.30
N ALA A 212 1.68 9.37 -18.82
CA ALA A 212 1.93 9.46 -20.27
C ALA A 212 1.72 8.10 -20.95
N ARG A 213 2.18 7.02 -20.34
CA ARG A 213 1.99 5.65 -20.87
C ARG A 213 0.51 5.22 -20.82
N ALA A 214 -0.19 5.49 -19.72
CA ALA A 214 -1.60 5.14 -19.59
C ALA A 214 -2.50 5.92 -20.58
N LEU A 215 -2.09 7.11 -20.95
CA LEU A 215 -2.79 7.97 -21.92
C LEU A 215 -2.28 7.78 -23.36
N ALA A 216 -1.29 6.92 -23.58
CA ALA A 216 -0.73 6.68 -24.91
C ALA A 216 -1.82 6.25 -25.91
N GLY A 217 -1.89 6.93 -27.05
CA GLY A 217 -2.94 6.70 -28.04
C GLY A 217 -4.30 7.33 -27.74
N SER A 218 -4.46 8.04 -26.65
CA SER A 218 -5.66 8.81 -26.29
C SER A 218 -5.51 10.27 -26.75
N ALA A 219 -6.59 10.87 -27.25
CA ALA A 219 -6.62 12.27 -27.68
C ALA A 219 -6.75 13.20 -26.46
N VAL A 220 -5.65 13.39 -25.72
CA VAL A 220 -5.56 14.25 -24.52
C VAL A 220 -4.45 15.30 -24.70
N SER A 221 -4.59 16.45 -24.07
CA SER A 221 -3.61 17.51 -24.13
C SER A 221 -2.38 17.24 -23.24
N GLU A 222 -1.21 17.76 -23.62
CA GLU A 222 0.00 17.68 -22.78
C GLU A 222 -0.21 18.38 -21.42
N GLY A 223 -0.96 19.50 -21.42
CA GLY A 223 -1.32 20.20 -20.19
C GLY A 223 -2.14 19.34 -19.23
N PHE A 224 -3.04 18.51 -19.75
CA PHE A 224 -3.82 17.58 -18.95
C PHE A 224 -2.94 16.46 -18.37
N THR A 225 -2.04 15.92 -19.15
CA THR A 225 -1.07 14.91 -18.70
C THR A 225 -0.21 15.44 -17.54
N ALA A 226 0.32 16.65 -17.66
CA ALA A 226 1.09 17.31 -16.60
C ALA A 226 0.23 17.56 -15.34
N LYS A 227 -1.02 17.99 -15.51
CA LYS A 227 -1.97 18.21 -14.41
C LYS A 227 -2.23 16.93 -13.64
N LEU A 228 -2.48 15.80 -14.33
CA LEU A 228 -2.66 14.49 -13.69
C LEU A 228 -1.40 14.04 -12.96
N ALA A 229 -0.23 14.20 -13.56
CA ALA A 229 1.05 13.83 -12.96
C ALA A 229 1.34 14.61 -11.68
N SER A 230 0.91 15.87 -11.61
CA SER A 230 1.08 16.72 -10.42
C SER A 230 0.17 16.33 -9.25
N ARG A 231 -0.92 15.59 -9.50
CA ARG A 231 -1.88 15.19 -8.46
C ARG A 231 -1.25 14.22 -7.48
N ARG A 232 -1.17 14.60 -6.20
CA ARG A 232 -0.62 13.77 -5.12
C ARG A 232 -1.57 12.61 -4.81
N GLY A 233 -1.00 11.47 -4.39
CA GLY A 233 -1.77 10.29 -3.96
C GLY A 233 -2.42 9.50 -5.09
N LEU A 234 -2.30 9.93 -6.35
CA LEU A 234 -2.83 9.21 -7.49
C LEU A 234 -2.05 7.91 -7.72
N THR A 235 -2.75 6.78 -7.67
CA THR A 235 -2.15 5.47 -7.87
C THR A 235 -2.23 5.01 -9.33
N PRO A 236 -1.30 4.15 -9.80
CA PRO A 236 -1.36 3.58 -11.13
C PRO A 236 -2.68 2.89 -11.47
N ALA A 237 -3.29 2.22 -10.49
CA ALA A 237 -4.58 1.57 -10.65
C ALA A 237 -5.72 2.59 -10.90
N GLN A 238 -5.74 3.70 -10.15
CA GLN A 238 -6.72 4.76 -10.35
C GLN A 238 -6.60 5.40 -11.74
N ILE A 239 -5.37 5.64 -12.21
CA ILE A 239 -5.13 6.19 -13.56
C ILE A 239 -5.70 5.23 -14.60
N ARG A 240 -5.33 3.96 -14.58
CA ARG A 240 -5.81 2.95 -15.54
C ARG A 240 -7.34 2.83 -15.52
N THR A 241 -7.95 2.79 -14.35
CA THR A 241 -9.41 2.70 -14.23
C THR A 241 -10.10 3.94 -14.79
N ALA A 242 -9.59 5.13 -14.54
CA ALA A 242 -10.17 6.37 -15.04
C ALA A 242 -10.03 6.49 -16.57
N VAL A 243 -8.87 6.12 -17.12
CA VAL A 243 -8.65 6.11 -18.57
C VAL A 243 -9.57 5.09 -19.24
N ARG A 244 -9.65 3.87 -18.72
CA ARG A 244 -10.54 2.83 -19.25
C ARG A 244 -12.01 3.25 -19.19
N PHE A 245 -12.44 3.86 -18.09
CA PHE A 245 -13.80 4.40 -17.97
C PHE A 245 -14.05 5.43 -19.06
N ALA A 246 -13.16 6.41 -19.24
CA ALA A 246 -13.33 7.46 -20.22
C ALA A 246 -13.37 6.92 -21.66
N GLN A 247 -12.54 5.93 -21.98
CA GLN A 247 -12.53 5.26 -23.30
C GLN A 247 -13.82 4.48 -23.58
N LEU A 248 -14.48 3.95 -22.55
CA LEU A 248 -15.73 3.20 -22.69
C LEU A 248 -16.99 4.08 -22.65
N ALA A 249 -16.93 5.22 -21.98
CA ALA A 249 -18.09 6.04 -21.67
C ALA A 249 -18.24 7.28 -22.55
N GLY A 250 -17.21 7.70 -23.28
CA GLY A 250 -17.20 8.97 -23.97
C GLY A 250 -16.73 8.95 -25.41
N GLU A 251 -16.99 10.06 -26.10
CA GLU A 251 -16.43 10.37 -27.40
C GLU A 251 -15.03 10.98 -27.28
N PRO A 252 -14.21 10.95 -28.35
CA PRO A 252 -12.79 11.40 -28.28
C PRO A 252 -12.56 12.80 -27.75
N GLY A 253 -13.52 13.71 -27.83
CA GLY A 253 -13.39 15.09 -27.31
C GLY A 253 -13.74 15.26 -25.84
N GLU A 254 -14.26 14.25 -25.17
CA GLU A 254 -14.75 14.32 -23.78
C GLU A 254 -13.81 13.60 -22.78
N LEU A 255 -12.77 12.96 -23.26
CA LEU A 255 -11.91 12.06 -22.47
C LEU A 255 -11.36 12.72 -21.21
N GLU A 256 -10.84 13.95 -21.31
CA GLU A 256 -10.24 14.67 -20.17
C GLU A 256 -11.27 14.91 -19.06
N GLY A 257 -12.44 15.40 -19.42
CA GLY A 257 -13.54 15.64 -18.48
C GLY A 257 -14.06 14.38 -17.80
N LEU A 258 -14.12 13.26 -18.54
CA LEU A 258 -14.55 11.98 -18.01
C LEU A 258 -13.51 11.38 -17.05
N ILE A 259 -12.20 11.49 -17.37
CA ILE A 259 -11.12 11.06 -16.50
C ILE A 259 -11.18 11.84 -15.17
N GLU A 260 -11.27 13.18 -15.24
CA GLU A 260 -11.36 14.01 -14.03
C GLU A 260 -12.59 13.66 -13.18
N ARG A 261 -13.73 13.48 -13.82
CA ARG A 261 -14.98 13.10 -13.15
C ARG A 261 -14.86 11.77 -12.44
N GLN A 262 -14.27 10.76 -13.09
CA GLN A 262 -14.07 9.44 -12.49
C GLN A 262 -13.12 9.50 -11.30
N LEU A 263 -12.00 10.23 -11.42
CA LEU A 263 -11.06 10.39 -10.32
C LEU A 263 -11.67 11.14 -9.14
N ALA A 264 -12.48 12.17 -9.38
CA ALA A 264 -13.20 12.89 -8.33
C ALA A 264 -14.23 11.99 -7.62
N ASN A 265 -14.98 11.18 -8.37
CA ASN A 265 -15.93 10.22 -7.81
C ASN A 265 -15.23 9.12 -7.01
N ALA A 266 -14.10 8.61 -7.49
CA ALA A 266 -13.31 7.60 -6.78
C ALA A 266 -12.76 8.15 -5.45
N ASP A 267 -12.24 9.36 -5.43
CA ASP A 267 -11.78 10.01 -4.20
C ASP A 267 -12.93 10.20 -3.20
N HIS A 268 -14.11 10.58 -3.69
CA HIS A 268 -15.28 10.73 -2.84
C HIS A 268 -15.74 9.38 -2.25
N ALA A 269 -15.73 8.33 -3.07
CA ALA A 269 -16.14 6.98 -2.66
C ALA A 269 -15.16 6.34 -1.64
N LEU A 270 -13.87 6.64 -1.76
CA LEU A 270 -12.84 6.17 -0.84
C LEU A 270 -12.79 6.95 0.49
N GLY A 271 -13.78 7.77 0.74
CA GLY A 271 -13.95 8.48 2.00
C GLY A 271 -13.19 9.81 2.08
N GLY A 272 -12.65 10.29 0.97
CA GLY A 272 -12.17 11.67 0.81
C GLY A 272 -11.23 12.24 1.88
N SER A 273 -10.58 11.39 2.66
CA SER A 273 -9.60 11.81 3.67
C SER A 273 -8.15 11.75 3.17
N ALA A 274 -7.94 11.28 1.93
CA ALA A 274 -6.70 11.56 1.23
C ALA A 274 -6.66 13.07 0.97
N GLY A 275 -6.19 13.81 1.99
CA GLY A 275 -6.10 15.26 1.98
C GLY A 275 -7.21 15.88 1.15
N ARG A 276 -8.32 16.27 1.76
CA ARG A 276 -9.00 17.45 1.25
C ARG A 276 -7.90 18.50 1.15
N GLU A 277 -7.20 18.53 0.01
CA GLU A 277 -6.82 19.80 -0.54
C GLU A 277 -8.18 20.50 -0.61
N ARG A 278 -8.57 21.17 0.46
CA ARG A 278 -9.51 22.25 0.38
C ARG A 278 -8.98 23.01 -0.78
N GLY A 279 -9.72 22.94 -1.92
CA GLY A 279 -9.34 23.39 -3.23
C GLY A 279 -8.50 24.61 -3.02
N ALA A 280 -7.26 24.63 -3.52
CA ALA A 280 -6.28 25.63 -3.16
C ALA A 280 -7.07 26.92 -3.07
N ARG A 281 -7.30 27.37 -1.84
CA ARG A 281 -7.99 28.66 -1.67
C ARG A 281 -7.17 29.54 -2.55
N PRO A 282 -7.76 30.24 -3.54
CA PRO A 282 -6.99 31.00 -4.48
C PRO A 282 -5.94 31.69 -3.65
N ALA A 283 -4.67 31.32 -3.86
CA ALA A 283 -3.58 31.79 -3.00
C ALA A 283 -3.83 33.27 -2.91
N VAL A 284 -4.03 33.78 -1.70
CA VAL A 284 -4.32 35.20 -1.54
C VAL A 284 -3.15 35.85 -2.21
N THR A 285 -3.36 36.31 -3.46
CA THR A 285 -2.30 36.68 -4.38
C THR A 285 -1.49 37.88 -3.87
N THR A 286 -1.97 38.50 -2.78
CA THR A 286 -1.31 39.59 -2.08
C THR A 286 -1.62 39.45 -0.57
N TYR A 287 -0.83 38.62 0.10
CA TYR A 287 -0.85 38.58 1.56
C TYR A 287 0.18 39.58 2.08
N ASP A 288 -0.29 40.67 2.67
CA ASP A 288 0.57 41.67 3.30
C ASP A 288 0.58 41.49 4.82
N PRO A 289 1.68 41.00 5.41
CA PRO A 289 1.79 40.85 6.87
C PRO A 289 1.62 42.17 7.64
N ALA A 290 1.84 43.35 6.98
CA ALA A 290 1.68 44.66 7.61
C ALA A 290 0.21 45.00 7.95
N LEU A 291 -0.74 44.34 7.27
CA LEU A 291 -2.18 44.51 7.53
C LEU A 291 -2.70 43.62 8.70
N LEU A 292 -1.83 42.79 9.25
CA LEU A 292 -2.22 41.95 10.40
C LEU A 292 -2.13 42.72 11.70
N ASN A 293 -3.23 42.74 12.43
CA ASN A 293 -3.22 43.19 13.81
C ASN A 293 -2.79 42.03 14.73
N VAL A 294 -1.48 41.85 14.91
CA VAL A 294 -0.88 40.80 15.71
C VAL A 294 -0.23 41.40 16.95
N GLU A 295 -0.73 41.02 18.11
CA GLU A 295 -0.01 41.26 19.37
C GLU A 295 1.04 40.15 19.57
N CYS A 296 2.28 40.44 19.26
CA CYS A 296 3.40 39.52 19.45
C CYS A 296 4.65 40.28 19.94
N ARG A 297 5.44 39.62 20.76
CA ARG A 297 6.71 40.18 21.27
C ARG A 297 7.73 40.42 20.17
N PHE A 298 7.62 39.65 19.05
CA PHE A 298 8.52 39.72 17.91
C PHE A 298 7.73 39.90 16.61
N GLY A 299 8.21 40.72 15.68
CA GLY A 299 7.57 40.88 14.38
C GLY A 299 7.66 39.59 13.53
N VAL A 300 6.74 39.42 12.59
CA VAL A 300 6.69 38.26 11.67
C VAL A 300 8.03 38.04 10.96
N PRO A 301 8.75 39.06 10.44
CA PRO A 301 10.05 38.88 9.82
C PRO A 301 11.11 38.31 10.78
N GLN A 302 11.08 38.68 12.05
CA GLN A 302 12.02 38.17 13.06
C GLN A 302 11.73 36.70 13.39
N ILE A 303 10.46 36.29 13.40
CA ILE A 303 10.03 34.91 13.60
C ILE A 303 10.52 34.05 12.43
N VAL A 304 10.32 34.49 11.18
CA VAL A 304 10.81 33.81 9.99
C VAL A 304 12.33 33.64 10.03
N GLN A 305 13.06 34.70 10.36
CA GLN A 305 14.53 34.65 10.46
C GLN A 305 15.00 33.68 11.56
N ALA A 306 14.30 33.64 12.71
CA ALA A 306 14.62 32.70 13.78
C ALA A 306 14.39 31.25 13.37
N LEU A 307 13.31 30.95 12.67
CA LEU A 307 12.99 29.63 12.14
C LEU A 307 13.96 29.19 11.02
N GLN A 308 14.41 30.13 10.17
CA GLN A 308 15.46 29.85 9.17
C GLN A 308 16.76 29.42 9.82
N ARG A 309 17.14 30.06 10.93
CA ARG A 309 18.40 29.75 11.63
C ARG A 309 18.34 28.46 12.44
N ARG A 310 17.22 28.17 13.09
CA ARG A 310 17.08 27.05 14.02
C ARG A 310 16.46 25.80 13.39
N SER A 311 15.83 25.91 12.24
CA SER A 311 15.14 24.84 11.52
C SER A 311 13.97 24.15 12.24
N HIS A 312 13.70 24.50 13.50
CA HIS A 312 12.61 23.95 14.33
C HIS A 312 12.07 25.02 15.28
N GLY A 313 10.80 24.85 15.67
CA GLY A 313 10.12 25.74 16.60
C GLY A 313 8.62 25.49 16.61
N ALA A 314 7.94 25.90 17.67
CA ALA A 314 6.49 25.86 17.80
C ALA A 314 5.93 27.26 17.91
N LEU A 315 4.89 27.56 17.12
CA LEU A 315 4.15 28.83 17.14
C LEU A 315 2.69 28.54 17.46
N CYS A 316 2.12 29.27 18.40
CA CYS A 316 0.70 29.19 18.70
C CYS A 316 0.01 30.47 18.22
N PHE A 317 -0.92 30.35 17.25
CA PHE A 317 -1.78 31.43 16.79
C PHE A 317 -3.18 31.30 17.38
N PHE A 318 -3.60 32.25 18.16
CA PHE A 318 -4.93 32.29 18.76
C PHE A 318 -5.66 33.58 18.43
N GLY A 319 -6.97 33.59 18.50
CA GLY A 319 -7.82 34.73 18.19
C GLY A 319 -9.13 34.35 17.49
N PRO A 320 -10.02 35.32 17.21
CA PRO A 320 -11.31 35.07 16.57
C PRO A 320 -11.22 34.39 15.22
N PRO A 321 -12.26 33.67 14.73
CA PRO A 321 -12.29 33.13 13.39
C PRO A 321 -12.21 34.25 12.34
N GLY A 322 -11.55 33.98 11.18
CA GLY A 322 -11.42 34.95 10.09
C GLY A 322 -10.27 35.94 10.20
N THR A 323 -9.50 35.97 11.29
CA THR A 323 -8.40 36.93 11.52
C THR A 323 -7.08 36.61 10.77
N GLY A 324 -7.05 35.69 9.84
CA GLY A 324 -5.87 35.42 9.00
C GLY A 324 -4.82 34.48 9.59
N LYS A 325 -5.12 33.76 10.69
CA LYS A 325 -4.17 32.82 11.34
C LYS A 325 -3.60 31.77 10.40
N THR A 326 -4.45 31.15 9.58
CA THR A 326 -4.04 30.15 8.59
C THR A 326 -3.20 30.78 7.48
N ALA A 327 -3.60 31.96 7.00
CA ALA A 327 -2.86 32.70 5.99
C ALA A 327 -1.47 33.13 6.48
N LEU A 328 -1.33 33.45 7.78
CA LEU A 328 -0.03 33.71 8.41
C LEU A 328 0.86 32.45 8.41
N ALA A 329 0.31 31.30 8.75
CA ALA A 329 1.06 30.04 8.70
C ALA A 329 1.52 29.70 7.27
N GLU A 330 0.66 29.88 6.28
CA GLU A 330 0.98 29.73 4.84
C GLU A 330 2.09 30.69 4.39
N HIS A 331 2.00 31.95 4.82
CA HIS A 331 3.02 32.96 4.52
C HIS A 331 4.38 32.60 5.13
N ILE A 332 4.41 32.15 6.39
CA ILE A 332 5.66 31.72 7.04
C ILE A 332 6.25 30.51 6.33
N ALA A 333 5.45 29.50 5.99
CA ALA A 333 5.90 28.31 5.28
C ALA A 333 6.48 28.66 3.90
N SER A 334 5.79 29.53 3.15
CA SER A 334 6.25 30.04 1.86
C SER A 334 7.57 30.81 1.99
N SER A 335 7.69 31.68 3.01
CA SER A 335 8.92 32.46 3.28
C SER A 335 10.10 31.57 3.68
N LEU A 336 9.82 30.39 4.25
CA LEU A 336 10.84 29.37 4.59
C LEU A 336 11.17 28.44 3.40
N GLY A 337 10.41 28.52 2.30
CA GLY A 337 10.53 27.59 1.18
C GLY A 337 10.15 26.14 1.54
N ARG A 338 9.29 25.95 2.55
CA ARG A 338 8.87 24.64 3.04
C ARG A 338 7.40 24.37 2.77
N PRO A 339 7.00 23.12 2.42
CA PRO A 339 5.60 22.76 2.29
C PRO A 339 4.89 22.86 3.64
N LEU A 340 3.66 23.38 3.65
CA LEU A 340 2.81 23.41 4.85
C LEU A 340 1.93 22.17 4.90
N LEU A 341 2.11 21.34 5.93
CA LEU A 341 1.24 20.23 6.27
C LEU A 341 0.14 20.73 7.22
N VAL A 342 -1.11 20.65 6.79
CA VAL A 342 -2.27 21.03 7.62
C VAL A 342 -2.95 19.78 8.15
N ARG A 343 -3.04 19.65 9.47
CA ARG A 343 -3.77 18.59 10.17
C ARG A 343 -4.88 19.20 11.04
N GLN A 344 -6.02 18.54 11.11
CA GLN A 344 -7.11 18.92 12.01
C GLN A 344 -7.07 18.04 13.26
N ALA A 345 -7.65 18.52 14.35
CA ALA A 345 -7.79 17.73 15.56
C ALA A 345 -8.54 16.41 15.31
N SER A 346 -9.53 16.42 14.39
CA SER A 346 -10.24 15.23 13.95
C SER A 346 -9.35 14.17 13.27
N ASP A 347 -8.24 14.59 12.67
CA ASP A 347 -7.31 13.69 11.98
C ASP A 347 -6.38 12.97 12.96
N ILE A 348 -6.25 13.53 14.17
CA ILE A 348 -5.37 13.02 15.22
C ILE A 348 -6.19 12.22 16.24
N MET A 349 -7.41 12.69 16.57
CA MET A 349 -8.26 12.06 17.58
C MET A 349 -8.88 10.76 17.05
N SER A 350 -8.65 9.66 17.76
CA SER A 350 -9.33 8.38 17.54
C SER A 350 -10.31 8.06 18.66
N LYS A 351 -11.30 7.22 18.39
CA LYS A 351 -12.21 6.66 19.40
C LYS A 351 -11.54 5.58 20.25
N PHE A 352 -10.37 5.11 19.86
CA PHE A 352 -9.64 4.04 20.53
C PHE A 352 -8.50 4.59 21.36
N VAL A 353 -8.33 4.03 22.56
CA VAL A 353 -7.26 4.42 23.51
C VAL A 353 -5.91 4.02 22.92
N GLY A 354 -4.95 4.95 22.87
CA GLY A 354 -3.60 4.71 22.35
C GLY A 354 -3.40 5.04 20.87
N GLU A 355 -4.46 5.13 20.05
CA GLU A 355 -4.32 5.51 18.64
C GLU A 355 -4.07 7.00 18.44
N THR A 356 -4.61 7.84 19.32
CA THR A 356 -4.38 9.29 19.28
C THR A 356 -2.90 9.61 19.47
N GLU A 357 -2.24 8.95 20.43
CA GLU A 357 -0.80 9.10 20.67
C GLU A 357 0.03 8.60 19.51
N GLN A 358 -0.34 7.50 18.91
CA GLN A 358 0.34 6.95 17.72
C GLN A 358 0.17 7.85 16.49
N ASN A 359 -1.03 8.42 16.30
CA ASN A 359 -1.30 9.34 15.21
C ASN A 359 -0.52 10.64 15.40
N MET A 360 -0.40 11.11 16.64
CA MET A 360 0.41 12.28 16.98
C MET A 360 1.90 12.01 16.75
N ALA A 361 2.43 10.87 17.18
CA ALA A 361 3.82 10.49 16.92
C ALA A 361 4.13 10.43 15.42
N ARG A 362 3.29 9.76 14.63
CA ARG A 362 3.42 9.70 13.16
C ARG A 362 3.42 11.08 12.50
N MET A 363 2.60 12.00 12.99
CA MET A 363 2.54 13.37 12.46
C MET A 363 3.89 14.11 12.59
N PHE A 364 4.65 13.82 13.65
CA PHE A 364 5.97 14.44 13.86
C PHE A 364 7.11 13.69 13.16
N GLU A 365 6.88 12.48 12.66
CA GLU A 365 7.83 11.71 11.86
C GLU A 365 7.74 12.01 10.35
N GLU A 366 6.59 12.53 9.87
CA GLU A 366 6.39 12.99 8.48
C GLU A 366 7.13 14.30 8.20
#